data_14a1671fff52245d954df392eaf21a4f
#
_entry.id   14a1671fff52245d954df392eaf21a4f
#
_cell.length_a   1.000
_cell.length_b   1.000
_cell.length_c   1.000
_cell.angle_alpha   90.00
_cell.angle_beta   90.00
_cell.angle_gamma   90.00
#
_symmetry.space_group_name_H-M   'P 1'
#
loop_
_entity.id
_entity.type
_entity.pdbx_description
1 polymer ?
#
loop_
_entity_poly.entity_id
_entity_poly.type
_entity_poly.pdbx_seq_one_letter_code
_entity_poly.pdbx_strand_id
1 'polypeptide(L)'
;MISIVMQRLVISAIILSVFIGSGKTYCFYKKWKISTHSTRKYLQGIFKTGKPVLLYFWTSDCAQCKPQERQIEKAIAGLRQSGKILEVQKYNALEELVLAKEMQVMTVPTTVLLDSQGAVTAWNAGLTQAQKLVEQFEIIQT
;
A
#
# COMPACT_ATOMS: atom_id res chain seq x y z
N MET A 1 -3.28 -46.08 23.08
CA MET A 1 -2.65 -44.81 23.47
C MET A 1 -1.99 -44.08 22.28
N ILE A 2 -1.24 -44.73 21.42
CA ILE A 2 -0.59 -44.11 20.26
C ILE A 2 -1.57 -43.47 19.28
N SER A 3 -2.74 -44.10 19.03
CA SER A 3 -3.78 -43.58 18.12
C SER A 3 -4.35 -42.22 18.54
N ILE A 4 -4.57 -42.00 19.81
CA ILE A 4 -5.14 -40.75 20.37
C ILE A 4 -4.13 -39.58 20.23
N VAL A 5 -2.85 -39.85 20.43
CA VAL A 5 -1.78 -38.84 20.30
C VAL A 5 -1.62 -38.45 18.84
N MET A 6 -1.64 -39.41 17.93
CA MET A 6 -1.57 -39.16 16.48
C MET A 6 -2.77 -38.32 16.02
N GLN A 7 -3.97 -38.63 16.48
CA GLN A 7 -5.19 -37.89 16.11
C GLN A 7 -5.12 -36.42 16.62
N ARG A 8 -4.62 -36.18 17.82
CA ARG A 8 -4.43 -34.82 18.36
C ARG A 8 -3.39 -34.01 17.59
N LEU A 9 -2.29 -34.65 17.16
CA LEU A 9 -1.28 -34.00 16.34
C LEU A 9 -1.78 -33.61 14.94
N VAL A 10 -2.60 -34.47 14.32
CA VAL A 10 -3.21 -34.18 13.02
C VAL A 10 -4.20 -33.01 13.15
N ILE A 11 -5.04 -33.00 14.16
CA ILE A 11 -6.00 -31.91 14.41
C ILE A 11 -5.27 -30.57 14.66
N SER A 12 -4.20 -30.54 15.46
CA SER A 12 -3.44 -29.33 15.70
C SER A 12 -2.71 -28.83 14.45
N ALA A 13 -2.20 -29.73 13.59
CA ALA A 13 -1.60 -29.35 12.31
C ALA A 13 -2.62 -28.75 11.33
N ILE A 14 -3.85 -29.30 11.30
CA ILE A 14 -4.96 -28.76 10.48
C ILE A 14 -5.37 -27.37 10.97
N ILE A 15 -5.53 -27.18 12.29
CA ILE A 15 -5.86 -25.87 12.87
C ILE A 15 -4.78 -24.84 12.55
N LEU A 16 -3.51 -25.21 12.67
CA LEU A 16 -2.40 -24.32 12.38
C LEU A 16 -2.36 -23.92 10.89
N SER A 17 -2.60 -24.85 9.95
CA SER A 17 -2.65 -24.60 8.52
C SER A 17 -3.84 -23.69 8.13
N VAL A 18 -5.00 -23.85 8.78
CA VAL A 18 -6.16 -22.97 8.59
C VAL A 18 -5.87 -21.56 9.11
N PHE A 19 -5.19 -21.40 10.23
CA PHE A 19 -4.80 -20.09 10.77
C PHE A 19 -3.80 -19.37 9.86
N ILE A 20 -2.81 -20.05 9.33
CA ILE A 20 -1.82 -19.50 8.40
C ILE A 20 -2.47 -19.13 7.06
N GLY A 21 -3.37 -19.98 6.56
CA GLY A 21 -4.13 -19.74 5.33
C GLY A 21 -5.08 -18.54 5.45
N SER A 22 -5.79 -18.40 6.58
CA SER A 22 -6.73 -17.29 6.79
C SER A 22 -6.03 -15.93 6.90
N GLY A 23 -4.82 -15.86 7.48
CA GLY A 23 -4.03 -14.63 7.55
C GLY A 23 -3.61 -14.11 6.17
N LYS A 24 -3.17 -15.00 5.28
CA LYS A 24 -2.79 -14.65 3.91
C LYS A 24 -4.00 -14.26 3.05
N THR A 25 -5.11 -14.98 3.17
CA THR A 25 -6.38 -14.64 2.48
C THR A 25 -6.98 -13.34 2.99
N TYR A 26 -6.92 -13.05 4.27
CA TYR A 26 -7.40 -11.79 4.83
C TYR A 26 -6.56 -10.60 4.34
N CYS A 27 -5.25 -10.72 4.27
CA CYS A 27 -4.37 -9.69 3.75
C CYS A 27 -4.58 -9.47 2.25
N PHE A 28 -4.81 -10.52 1.49
CA PHE A 28 -5.14 -10.48 0.06
C PHE A 28 -6.54 -9.88 -0.18
N TYR A 29 -7.53 -10.28 0.61
CA TYR A 29 -8.90 -9.74 0.56
C TYR A 29 -8.94 -8.24 0.91
N LYS A 30 -8.17 -7.81 1.91
CA LYS A 30 -8.05 -6.39 2.27
C LYS A 30 -7.41 -5.58 1.14
N LYS A 31 -6.38 -6.11 0.49
CA LYS A 31 -5.75 -5.52 -0.71
C LYS A 31 -6.74 -5.40 -1.89
N TRP A 32 -7.57 -6.42 -2.08
CA TRP A 32 -8.55 -6.48 -3.17
C TRP A 32 -9.75 -5.54 -2.93
N LYS A 33 -10.20 -5.39 -1.68
CA LYS A 33 -11.34 -4.54 -1.31
C LYS A 33 -11.05 -3.03 -1.45
N ILE A 34 -9.78 -2.60 -1.36
CA ILE A 34 -9.37 -1.21 -1.62
C ILE A 34 -9.59 -0.83 -3.10
N SER A 35 -9.64 -1.81 -3.98
CA SER A 35 -9.87 -1.65 -5.42
C SER A 35 -11.36 -1.51 -5.82
N THR A 36 -12.27 -1.20 -4.87
CA THR A 36 -13.69 -1.19 -5.18
C THR A 36 -14.15 0.11 -5.88
N HIS A 37 -15.17 -0.03 -6.68
CA HIS A 37 -15.75 0.86 -7.68
C HIS A 37 -15.98 2.35 -7.25
N SER A 38 -16.24 2.63 -5.98
CA SER A 38 -16.46 3.99 -5.48
C SER A 38 -15.15 4.80 -5.42
N THR A 39 -14.09 4.20 -4.91
CA THR A 39 -12.76 4.78 -4.85
C THR A 39 -12.23 5.08 -6.25
N ARG A 40 -12.48 4.17 -7.21
CA ARG A 40 -12.10 4.38 -8.62
C ARG A 40 -12.77 5.62 -9.22
N LYS A 41 -14.08 5.83 -8.99
CA LYS A 41 -14.81 6.98 -9.53
C LYS A 41 -14.33 8.31 -8.94
N TYR A 42 -14.05 8.33 -7.64
CA TYR A 42 -13.50 9.49 -6.94
C TYR A 42 -12.08 9.82 -7.44
N LEU A 43 -11.24 8.81 -7.56
CA LEU A 43 -9.86 8.95 -8.02
C LEU A 43 -9.76 9.31 -9.51
N GLN A 44 -10.62 8.76 -10.37
CA GLN A 44 -10.68 9.13 -11.78
C GLN A 44 -11.02 10.62 -12.00
N GLY A 45 -11.74 11.23 -11.06
CA GLY A 45 -11.99 12.68 -11.07
C GLY A 45 -10.75 13.51 -10.70
N ILE A 46 -9.87 12.97 -9.87
CA ILE A 46 -8.67 13.66 -9.36
C ILE A 46 -7.45 13.36 -10.25
N PHE A 47 -7.31 12.12 -10.75
CA PHE A 47 -6.12 11.64 -11.47
C PHE A 47 -6.37 11.46 -12.97
N LYS A 48 -6.74 12.53 -13.66
CA LYS A 48 -6.93 12.55 -15.13
C LYS A 48 -5.63 12.47 -15.95
N THR A 49 -4.48 12.35 -15.31
CA THR A 49 -3.17 12.47 -16.01
C THR A 49 -2.78 11.24 -16.81
N GLY A 50 -3.44 10.09 -16.64
CA GLY A 50 -3.08 8.85 -17.34
C GLY A 50 -1.67 8.34 -17.01
N LYS A 51 -1.06 8.84 -15.92
CA LYS A 51 0.27 8.46 -15.44
C LYS A 51 0.17 7.87 -14.03
N PRO A 52 1.10 6.98 -13.65
CA PRO A 52 1.19 6.51 -12.28
C PRO A 52 1.49 7.65 -11.31
N VAL A 53 0.82 7.64 -10.16
CA VAL A 53 0.95 8.67 -9.12
C VAL A 53 1.16 8.04 -7.75
N LEU A 54 2.10 8.56 -6.98
CA LEU A 54 2.29 8.23 -5.58
C LEU A 54 1.57 9.24 -4.70
N LEU A 55 0.56 8.80 -3.96
CA LEU A 55 -0.08 9.60 -2.92
C LEU A 55 0.68 9.43 -1.62
N TYR A 56 1.08 10.52 -1.00
CA TYR A 56 1.76 10.53 0.28
C TYR A 56 0.92 11.24 1.33
N PHE A 57 0.50 10.49 2.34
CA PHE A 57 -0.28 11.00 3.47
C PHE A 57 0.62 11.26 4.66
N TRP A 58 0.52 12.47 5.19
CA TRP A 58 1.35 12.97 6.29
C TRP A 58 0.53 13.82 7.28
N THR A 59 1.12 14.17 8.43
CA THR A 59 0.60 15.18 9.37
C THR A 59 1.76 15.98 9.98
N SER A 60 1.48 17.16 10.51
CA SER A 60 2.49 18.03 11.15
C SER A 60 3.19 17.37 12.34
N ASP A 61 2.46 16.58 13.13
CA ASP A 61 2.94 15.98 14.37
C ASP A 61 3.59 14.59 14.18
N CYS A 62 3.83 14.21 12.94
CA CYS A 62 4.36 12.89 12.59
C CYS A 62 5.89 12.88 12.55
N ALA A 63 6.53 12.29 13.54
CA ALA A 63 8.00 12.19 13.60
C ALA A 63 8.63 11.41 12.44
N GLN A 64 7.92 10.42 11.87
CA GLN A 64 8.39 9.57 10.76
C GLN A 64 8.10 10.18 9.37
N CYS A 65 7.31 11.24 9.28
CA CYS A 65 6.93 11.82 8.00
C CYS A 65 8.09 12.54 7.30
N LYS A 66 8.94 13.26 8.03
CA LYS A 66 10.18 13.85 7.47
C LYS A 66 11.18 12.80 6.95
N PRO A 67 11.49 11.73 7.70
CA PRO A 67 12.23 10.58 7.15
C PRO A 67 11.61 9.99 5.90
N GLN A 68 10.27 9.86 5.84
CA GLN A 68 9.57 9.34 4.67
C GLN A 68 9.73 10.23 3.44
N GLU A 69 9.66 11.55 3.59
CA GLU A 69 9.90 12.50 2.49
C GLU A 69 11.27 12.28 1.85
N ARG A 70 12.31 12.12 2.67
CA ARG A 70 13.67 11.84 2.18
C ARG A 70 13.75 10.52 1.40
N GLN A 71 12.98 9.49 1.79
CA GLN A 71 12.92 8.23 1.03
C GLN A 71 12.21 8.41 -0.31
N ILE A 72 11.13 9.20 -0.35
CA ILE A 72 10.41 9.53 -1.59
C ILE A 72 11.33 10.33 -2.54
N GLU A 73 12.05 11.32 -2.05
CA GLU A 73 13.01 12.11 -2.84
C GLU A 73 14.13 11.23 -3.44
N LYS A 74 14.66 10.28 -2.65
CA LYS A 74 15.65 9.30 -3.13
C LYS A 74 15.06 8.40 -4.22
N ALA A 75 13.81 7.93 -4.06
CA ALA A 75 13.13 7.13 -5.07
C ALA A 75 12.94 7.91 -6.38
N ILE A 76 12.48 9.17 -6.30
CA ILE A 76 12.34 10.05 -7.46
C ILE A 76 13.68 10.26 -8.16
N ALA A 77 14.75 10.52 -7.41
CA ALA A 77 16.10 10.73 -7.97
C ALA A 77 16.59 9.47 -8.70
N GLY A 78 16.41 8.28 -8.11
CA GLY A 78 16.78 7.01 -8.74
C GLY A 78 16.00 6.73 -10.02
N LEU A 79 14.67 6.97 -10.02
CA LEU A 79 13.83 6.79 -11.21
C LEU A 79 14.18 7.77 -12.33
N ARG A 80 14.50 9.02 -12.01
CA ARG A 80 14.95 10.02 -13.01
C ARG A 80 16.23 9.61 -13.71
N GLN A 81 17.18 8.99 -12.99
CA GLN A 81 18.40 8.46 -13.62
C GLN A 81 18.12 7.39 -14.68
N SER A 82 17.02 6.65 -14.50
CA SER A 82 16.53 5.64 -15.46
C SER A 82 15.55 6.20 -16.48
N GLY A 83 15.42 7.54 -16.60
CA GLY A 83 14.50 8.20 -17.54
C GLY A 83 13.01 8.07 -17.16
N LYS A 84 12.70 7.60 -15.94
CA LYS A 84 11.33 7.41 -15.46
C LYS A 84 10.89 8.58 -14.60
N ILE A 85 9.60 8.94 -14.67
CA ILE A 85 9.02 10.05 -13.89
C ILE A 85 7.93 9.49 -12.99
N LEU A 86 8.12 9.64 -11.68
CA LEU A 86 7.11 9.36 -10.66
C LEU A 86 6.51 10.69 -10.19
N GLU A 87 5.23 10.88 -10.42
CA GLU A 87 4.49 12.00 -9.85
C GLU A 87 4.14 11.70 -8.39
N VAL A 88 4.33 12.69 -7.52
CA VAL A 88 4.02 12.55 -6.08
C VAL A 88 3.07 13.66 -5.66
N GLN A 89 1.96 13.26 -5.05
CA GLN A 89 0.99 14.19 -4.47
C GLN A 89 0.96 13.99 -2.97
N LYS A 90 1.14 15.11 -2.23
CA LYS A 90 1.19 15.12 -0.76
C LYS A 90 -0.15 15.59 -0.20
N TYR A 91 -0.69 14.83 0.75
CA TYR A 91 -1.96 15.12 1.41
C TYR A 91 -1.80 15.13 2.93
N ASN A 92 -2.25 16.19 3.56
CA ASN A 92 -2.41 16.21 5.01
C ASN A 92 -3.61 15.32 5.38
N ALA A 93 -3.36 14.23 6.10
CA ALA A 93 -4.39 13.25 6.41
C ALA A 93 -5.50 13.79 7.33
N LEU A 94 -5.24 14.88 8.07
CA LEU A 94 -6.23 15.55 8.92
C LEU A 94 -7.08 16.57 8.15
N GLU A 95 -6.55 17.15 7.07
CA GLU A 95 -7.27 18.10 6.22
C GLU A 95 -8.06 17.38 5.15
N GLU A 96 -7.50 16.32 4.56
CA GLU A 96 -8.09 15.54 3.47
C GLU A 96 -8.74 14.24 3.99
N LEU A 97 -9.61 14.37 4.99
CA LEU A 97 -10.25 13.23 5.69
C LEU A 97 -11.02 12.30 4.75
N VAL A 98 -11.69 12.85 3.73
CA VAL A 98 -12.48 12.06 2.78
C VAL A 98 -11.54 11.17 1.96
N LEU A 99 -10.47 11.76 1.41
CA LEU A 99 -9.47 11.01 0.65
C LEU A 99 -8.74 9.99 1.52
N ALA A 100 -8.33 10.39 2.72
CA ALA A 100 -7.65 9.51 3.67
C ALA A 100 -8.53 8.29 4.03
N LYS A 101 -9.84 8.50 4.25
CA LYS A 101 -10.80 7.43 4.53
C LYS A 101 -11.00 6.51 3.33
N GLU A 102 -11.17 7.05 2.12
CA GLU A 102 -11.31 6.26 0.89
C GLU A 102 -10.06 5.42 0.62
N MET A 103 -8.87 5.97 0.89
CA MET A 103 -7.59 5.26 0.81
C MET A 103 -7.31 4.35 2.00
N GLN A 104 -8.23 4.26 2.98
CA GLN A 104 -8.07 3.48 4.22
C GLN A 104 -6.77 3.81 4.98
N VAL A 105 -6.41 5.10 4.99
CA VAL A 105 -5.26 5.61 5.74
C VAL A 105 -5.60 5.60 7.22
N MET A 106 -4.99 4.68 7.97
CA MET A 106 -5.21 4.51 9.42
C MET A 106 -4.04 5.05 10.24
N THR A 107 -2.92 5.35 9.60
CA THR A 107 -1.70 5.85 10.24
C THR A 107 -0.90 6.67 9.25
N VAL A 108 -0.02 7.53 9.76
CA VAL A 108 0.93 8.30 8.95
C VAL A 108 2.37 8.02 9.40
N PRO A 109 3.33 8.02 8.50
CA PRO A 109 3.18 8.21 7.06
C PRO A 109 2.53 7.02 6.37
N THR A 110 1.73 7.26 5.31
CA THR A 110 1.23 6.21 4.42
C THR A 110 1.50 6.62 2.98
N THR A 111 1.95 5.69 2.16
CA THR A 111 2.12 5.90 0.73
C THR A 111 1.22 4.94 -0.06
N VAL A 112 0.52 5.46 -1.05
CA VAL A 112 -0.38 4.70 -1.92
C VAL A 112 0.03 4.95 -3.37
N LEU A 113 0.38 3.90 -4.09
CA LEU A 113 0.75 3.98 -5.49
C LEU A 113 -0.44 3.61 -6.36
N LEU A 114 -0.77 4.51 -7.28
CA LEU A 114 -1.82 4.33 -8.27
C LEU A 114 -1.20 4.10 -9.64
N ASP A 115 -1.80 3.23 -10.43
CA ASP A 115 -1.46 3.07 -11.85
C ASP A 115 -2.08 4.20 -12.71
N SER A 116 -1.83 4.16 -14.01
CA SER A 116 -2.37 5.10 -14.99
C SER A 116 -3.91 5.08 -15.11
N GLN A 117 -4.56 4.03 -14.59
CA GLN A 117 -6.01 3.87 -14.54
C GLN A 117 -6.63 4.35 -13.20
N GLY A 118 -5.79 4.80 -12.25
CA GLY A 118 -6.21 5.16 -10.91
C GLY A 118 -6.48 3.95 -9.99
N ALA A 119 -6.03 2.75 -10.36
CA ALA A 119 -6.14 1.60 -9.48
C ALA A 119 -4.98 1.55 -8.48
N VAL A 120 -5.28 1.18 -7.23
CA VAL A 120 -4.27 1.01 -6.18
C VAL A 120 -3.42 -0.23 -6.47
N THR A 121 -2.15 -0.03 -6.73
CA THR A 121 -1.19 -1.10 -7.02
C THR A 121 -0.31 -1.44 -5.82
N ALA A 122 0.00 -0.43 -5.00
CA ALA A 122 0.72 -0.65 -3.75
C ALA A 122 0.20 0.29 -2.66
N TRP A 123 0.21 -0.23 -1.42
CA TRP A 123 -0.20 0.51 -0.24
C TRP A 123 0.76 0.17 0.91
N ASN A 124 1.40 1.19 1.50
CA ASN A 124 2.37 1.01 2.56
C ASN A 124 2.03 1.92 3.73
N ALA A 125 1.86 1.33 4.91
CA ALA A 125 1.75 2.05 6.17
C ALA A 125 3.10 2.13 6.86
N GLY A 126 3.40 3.28 7.44
CA GLY A 126 4.68 3.57 8.10
C GLY A 126 5.81 3.89 7.12
N LEU A 127 7.01 4.02 7.66
CA LEU A 127 8.20 4.37 6.89
C LEU A 127 8.53 3.30 5.84
N THR A 128 8.58 3.72 4.60
CA THR A 128 8.90 2.86 3.45
C THR A 128 10.16 3.34 2.77
N GLN A 129 11.11 2.44 2.54
CA GLN A 129 12.40 2.75 1.93
C GLN A 129 12.26 3.06 0.43
N ALA A 130 13.17 3.91 -0.07
CA ALA A 130 13.21 4.34 -1.46
C ALA A 130 13.26 3.16 -2.45
N GLN A 131 14.07 2.17 -2.17
CA GLN A 131 14.20 0.98 -3.03
C GLN A 131 12.85 0.27 -3.22
N LYS A 132 12.09 0.08 -2.15
CA LYS A 132 10.76 -0.54 -2.23
C LYS A 132 9.77 0.29 -3.06
N LEU A 133 9.83 1.62 -2.96
CA LEU A 133 8.99 2.51 -3.77
C LEU A 133 9.36 2.41 -5.25
N VAL A 134 10.64 2.32 -5.58
CA VAL A 134 11.13 2.12 -6.96
C VAL A 134 10.64 0.77 -7.50
N GLU A 135 10.85 -0.33 -6.77
CA GLU A 135 10.41 -1.67 -7.16
C GLU A 135 8.90 -1.72 -7.43
N GLN A 136 8.09 -1.12 -6.55
CA GLN A 136 6.64 -1.06 -6.72
C GLN A 136 6.23 -0.26 -7.96
N PHE A 137 6.93 0.82 -8.26
CA PHE A 137 6.69 1.64 -9.45
C PHE A 137 7.09 0.90 -10.74
N GLU A 138 8.19 0.15 -10.72
CA GLU A 138 8.65 -0.62 -11.88
C GLU A 138 7.66 -1.72 -12.29
N ILE A 139 7.04 -2.39 -11.32
CA ILE A 139 6.04 -3.44 -11.56
C ILE A 139 4.84 -2.92 -12.38
N ILE A 140 4.45 -1.66 -12.23
CA ILE A 140 3.30 -1.09 -12.96
C ILE A 140 3.64 -0.52 -14.33
N GLN A 141 4.90 -0.48 -14.70
CA GLN A 141 5.36 0.00 -16.02
C GLN A 141 5.67 -1.15 -16.99
N THR A 142 5.64 -2.38 -16.50
CA THR A 142 5.84 -3.59 -17.31
C THR A 142 4.52 -4.06 -17.90
#